data_85c69d10ab025c75ce46dd6377bbca9b
#
_entry.id   85c69d10ab025c75ce46dd6377bbca9b
#
_cell.length_a   1.000
_cell.length_b   1.000
_cell.length_c   1.000
_cell.angle_alpha   90.00
_cell.angle_beta   90.00
_cell.angle_gamma   90.00
#
_symmetry.space_group_name_H-M   'P 1'
#
loop_
_entity.id
_entity.type
_entity.pdbx_description
1 polymer ?
#
loop_
_entity_poly.entity_id
_entity_poly.type
_entity_poly.pdbx_seq_one_letter_code
_entity_poly.pdbx_strand_id
1 'polypeptide(L)'
;MQNPVASLLFILAMLTGPCPAADYPERTERTQSAGNHVWHIDPDKGNDGNPGTAPSTAWKSMAPANRLIMARGDTLVIHPGEHAVSLALMGEGSKQAPVTIRFMPGRHIFKHGALMTGKPQISNTNDAPNEPKAMAIRLMEAKNIRLEGKPGATDILLEGKAIFVCMEHAENVSLNGLGFDYLHPTMGEFLVTEVEGDTMKATIPDGILYTVKDGNLTWHGPGCEFRMGGYSKVFDSASGTFQGRFDPGKTVIRELSPGKISITFKEGSPTMKPGQSYQNRNTRRDCCGFFQYRSKNILWNNCHIYYMHGMGVVSQFCENIMFSHLKIAPRPRSLRTNSSWADNLHFSGCRGKIIVKDCVLGASHDDAVNVHGTHLRIIDRPAPNKITVRFMHPQTFGFDAFAAGDRIDYVSCNTLVPYASNTVSGVKQLNEKEIELTLQHPNPGNIQPDDVVENVTWTPSVHISNTVCRHIPTRGFLLTTRKPVLVERCRFEKTGMPAILVEDDASGWYESGVVRNMTISRNTFIQCGEAVIQIVPHAPRPEGDVHRNITITGNTFDLKNGTAIRIRHTGDVKAEKNTFTKDGKKIPEEKAVDIR
;
A
#
# COMPACT_ATOMS: atom_id res chain seq x y z
N MET A 1 35.58 -45.66 33.72
CA MET A 1 34.37 -44.98 34.25
C MET A 1 34.14 -43.77 33.36
N GLN A 2 33.31 -43.91 32.36
CA GLN A 2 32.94 -42.88 31.39
C GLN A 2 31.48 -42.55 31.62
N ASN A 3 31.17 -41.32 31.90
CA ASN A 3 29.78 -40.80 31.91
C ASN A 3 29.45 -40.21 30.53
N PRO A 4 28.36 -40.58 29.89
CA PRO A 4 27.90 -39.92 28.68
C PRO A 4 26.92 -38.76 29.08
N VAL A 5 27.26 -37.56 28.60
CA VAL A 5 26.36 -36.41 28.63
C VAL A 5 25.26 -36.63 27.59
N ALA A 6 24.02 -36.76 28.04
CA ALA A 6 22.85 -36.86 27.19
C ALA A 6 22.45 -35.46 26.71
N SER A 7 22.58 -35.22 25.40
CA SER A 7 22.01 -34.04 24.74
C SER A 7 20.50 -34.20 24.62
N LEU A 8 19.75 -33.38 25.35
CA LEU A 8 18.29 -33.28 25.20
C LEU A 8 17.98 -32.44 23.95
N LEU A 9 17.60 -33.13 22.87
CA LEU A 9 16.96 -32.50 21.71
C LEU A 9 15.52 -32.13 22.08
N PHE A 10 15.23 -30.85 22.29
CA PHE A 10 13.86 -30.34 22.31
C PHE A 10 13.35 -30.27 20.86
N ILE A 11 12.64 -31.28 20.42
CA ILE A 11 11.80 -31.23 19.24
C ILE A 11 10.53 -30.47 19.64
N LEU A 12 10.48 -29.19 19.32
CA LEU A 12 9.25 -28.41 19.42
C LEU A 12 8.37 -28.77 18.21
N ALA A 13 7.52 -29.78 18.37
CA ALA A 13 6.47 -30.07 17.42
C ALA A 13 5.49 -28.90 17.44
N MET A 14 5.58 -28.00 16.45
CA MET A 14 4.53 -27.02 16.19
C MET A 14 3.29 -27.77 15.71
N LEU A 15 2.34 -27.95 16.60
CA LEU A 15 0.96 -28.31 16.29
C LEU A 15 0.33 -27.14 15.52
N THR A 16 0.49 -27.10 14.20
CA THR A 16 -0.29 -26.24 13.32
C THR A 16 -1.64 -26.88 13.02
N GLY A 17 -2.49 -26.99 14.03
CA GLY A 17 -3.92 -27.11 13.79
C GLY A 17 -4.44 -25.73 13.36
N PRO A 18 -5.40 -25.64 12.41
CA PRO A 18 -6.05 -24.38 12.13
C PRO A 18 -6.72 -23.91 13.42
N CYS A 19 -6.27 -22.78 13.97
CA CYS A 19 -6.99 -22.10 15.05
C CYS A 19 -8.39 -21.79 14.50
N PRO A 20 -9.48 -22.19 15.16
CA PRO A 20 -10.82 -21.83 14.71
C PRO A 20 -10.86 -20.32 14.63
N ALA A 21 -11.31 -19.78 13.48
CA ALA A 21 -11.60 -18.37 13.34
C ALA A 21 -12.48 -17.98 14.52
N ALA A 22 -11.99 -17.10 15.39
CA ALA A 22 -12.80 -16.64 16.52
C ALA A 22 -14.05 -15.99 15.92
N ASP A 23 -15.22 -16.55 16.20
CA ASP A 23 -16.50 -16.00 15.78
C ASP A 23 -16.65 -14.64 16.45
N TYR A 24 -16.42 -13.57 15.67
CA TYR A 24 -16.64 -12.22 16.15
C TYR A 24 -18.13 -11.94 16.13
N PRO A 25 -18.71 -11.41 17.21
CA PRO A 25 -20.14 -11.25 17.33
C PRO A 25 -20.68 -10.32 16.23
N GLU A 26 -21.77 -10.74 15.62
CA GLU A 26 -22.55 -9.93 14.70
C GLU A 26 -23.16 -8.72 15.43
N ARG A 27 -23.64 -7.71 14.69
CA ARG A 27 -24.19 -6.48 15.28
C ARG A 27 -25.31 -6.76 16.29
N THR A 28 -26.17 -7.73 15.99
CA THR A 28 -27.31 -8.12 16.84
C THR A 28 -26.92 -8.82 18.13
N GLU A 29 -25.70 -9.31 18.23
CA GLU A 29 -25.15 -10.01 19.40
C GLU A 29 -24.38 -9.06 20.33
N ARG A 30 -24.26 -7.76 19.95
CA ARG A 30 -23.52 -6.75 20.69
C ARG A 30 -24.44 -5.92 21.59
N THR A 31 -23.90 -5.50 22.71
CA THR A 31 -24.59 -4.60 23.64
C THR A 31 -24.30 -3.14 23.26
N GLN A 32 -25.35 -2.34 23.13
CA GLN A 32 -25.22 -0.91 22.90
C GLN A 32 -24.72 -0.19 24.17
N SER A 33 -23.62 0.55 24.04
CA SER A 33 -23.16 1.44 25.10
C SER A 33 -24.08 2.65 25.26
N ALA A 34 -24.23 3.15 26.48
CA ALA A 34 -24.94 4.39 26.77
C ALA A 34 -24.11 5.65 26.43
N GLY A 35 -22.82 5.49 26.20
CA GLY A 35 -21.87 6.57 25.91
C GLY A 35 -21.18 7.16 27.14
N ASN A 36 -20.07 7.88 26.87
CA ASN A 36 -19.20 8.51 27.89
C ASN A 36 -18.56 7.53 28.88
N HIS A 37 -18.40 6.27 28.52
CA HIS A 37 -17.67 5.28 29.32
C HIS A 37 -16.20 5.27 28.97
N VAL A 38 -15.39 4.88 29.97
CA VAL A 38 -13.97 4.60 29.77
C VAL A 38 -13.71 3.15 30.17
N TRP A 39 -13.22 2.36 29.21
CA TRP A 39 -12.80 0.99 29.47
C TRP A 39 -11.28 0.86 29.32
N HIS A 40 -10.72 -0.10 30.04
CA HIS A 40 -9.30 -0.39 30.04
C HIS A 40 -9.05 -1.82 29.63
N ILE A 41 -8.05 -2.01 28.75
CA ILE A 41 -7.50 -3.31 28.40
C ILE A 41 -6.03 -3.33 28.83
N ASP A 42 -5.67 -4.31 29.65
CA ASP A 42 -4.29 -4.57 30.07
C ASP A 42 -3.98 -6.05 29.86
N PRO A 43 -3.20 -6.41 28.83
CA PRO A 43 -2.95 -7.81 28.49
C PRO A 43 -2.15 -8.55 29.58
N ASP A 44 -1.39 -7.83 30.40
CA ASP A 44 -0.55 -8.43 31.44
C ASP A 44 -1.29 -8.61 32.75
N LYS A 45 -2.13 -7.64 33.18
CA LYS A 45 -2.76 -7.59 34.51
C LYS A 45 -4.27 -7.73 34.47
N GLY A 46 -4.90 -7.63 33.30
CA GLY A 46 -6.35 -7.66 33.15
C GLY A 46 -6.96 -9.04 33.28
N ASN A 47 -8.29 -9.05 33.42
CA ASN A 47 -9.12 -10.25 33.40
C ASN A 47 -10.43 -9.92 32.67
N ASP A 48 -10.82 -10.74 31.68
CA ASP A 48 -12.01 -10.48 30.85
C ASP A 48 -13.34 -10.63 31.62
N GLY A 49 -13.30 -11.21 32.81
CA GLY A 49 -14.44 -11.23 33.77
C GLY A 49 -14.62 -9.93 34.57
N ASN A 50 -13.69 -8.99 34.47
CA ASN A 50 -13.77 -7.70 35.14
C ASN A 50 -14.75 -6.75 34.41
N PRO A 51 -15.25 -5.67 35.11
CA PRO A 51 -16.08 -4.66 34.43
C PRO A 51 -15.32 -3.78 33.42
N GLY A 52 -14.01 -3.74 33.44
CA GLY A 52 -13.17 -2.94 32.53
C GLY A 52 -13.14 -1.43 32.82
N THR A 53 -13.84 -0.93 33.81
CA THR A 53 -14.12 0.50 34.02
C THR A 53 -13.02 1.29 34.76
N ALA A 54 -11.96 0.63 35.17
CA ALA A 54 -10.79 1.27 35.80
C ALA A 54 -9.51 0.49 35.46
N PRO A 55 -8.32 1.07 35.55
CA PRO A 55 -7.05 0.36 35.32
C PRO A 55 -6.88 -0.89 36.21
N SER A 56 -7.36 -0.85 37.44
CA SER A 56 -7.30 -1.99 38.39
C SER A 56 -8.30 -3.11 38.07
N THR A 57 -9.32 -2.82 37.28
CA THR A 57 -10.34 -3.77 36.82
C THR A 57 -10.34 -3.93 35.30
N ALA A 58 -9.18 -3.73 34.67
CA ALA A 58 -9.03 -3.82 33.22
C ALA A 58 -9.41 -5.21 32.67
N TRP A 59 -9.88 -5.25 31.45
CA TRP A 59 -9.99 -6.48 30.67
C TRP A 59 -8.59 -6.97 30.24
N LYS A 60 -8.47 -8.26 30.06
CA LYS A 60 -7.21 -8.86 29.57
C LYS A 60 -7.08 -8.76 28.05
N SER A 61 -8.18 -8.87 27.33
CA SER A 61 -8.18 -8.93 25.86
C SER A 61 -9.19 -7.98 25.24
N MET A 62 -9.21 -7.93 23.90
CA MET A 62 -10.21 -7.16 23.15
C MET A 62 -11.60 -7.83 23.13
N ALA A 63 -11.73 -9.08 23.61
CA ALA A 63 -12.97 -9.84 23.50
C ALA A 63 -14.19 -9.17 24.15
N PRO A 64 -14.10 -8.60 25.38
CA PRO A 64 -15.24 -7.86 25.94
C PRO A 64 -15.59 -6.60 25.15
N ALA A 65 -14.59 -5.84 24.67
CA ALA A 65 -14.81 -4.66 23.85
C ALA A 65 -15.50 -5.00 22.50
N ASN A 66 -15.18 -6.15 21.93
CA ASN A 66 -15.80 -6.64 20.69
C ASN A 66 -17.29 -6.97 20.85
N ARG A 67 -17.80 -7.11 22.07
CA ARG A 67 -19.23 -7.30 22.37
C ARG A 67 -20.00 -6.02 22.54
N LEU A 68 -19.34 -4.87 22.37
CA LEU A 68 -19.96 -3.55 22.48
C LEU A 68 -20.24 -2.95 21.09
N ILE A 69 -21.31 -2.18 21.00
CA ILE A 69 -21.47 -1.11 20.02
C ILE A 69 -21.15 0.18 20.77
N MET A 70 -19.98 0.73 20.53
CA MET A 70 -19.51 1.92 21.25
C MET A 70 -20.29 3.16 20.82
N ALA A 71 -20.52 4.07 21.75
CA ALA A 71 -21.32 5.26 21.58
C ALA A 71 -20.54 6.55 21.81
N ARG A 72 -21.22 7.66 21.63
CA ARG A 72 -20.66 9.01 21.79
C ARG A 72 -19.88 9.18 23.09
N GLY A 73 -18.62 9.63 22.98
CA GLY A 73 -17.73 9.92 24.10
C GLY A 73 -17.10 8.69 24.77
N ASP A 74 -17.39 7.49 24.28
CA ASP A 74 -16.75 6.27 24.78
C ASP A 74 -15.24 6.29 24.48
N THR A 75 -14.46 5.81 25.43
CA THR A 75 -13.00 5.67 25.28
C THR A 75 -12.57 4.27 25.67
N LEU A 76 -11.80 3.62 24.80
CA LEU A 76 -11.12 2.37 25.06
C LEU A 76 -9.62 2.66 25.23
N VAL A 77 -9.11 2.51 26.45
CA VAL A 77 -7.69 2.69 26.79
C VAL A 77 -7.01 1.33 26.73
N ILE A 78 -6.03 1.19 25.84
CA ILE A 78 -5.31 -0.06 25.61
C ILE A 78 -3.88 0.10 26.13
N HIS A 79 -3.51 -0.72 27.09
CA HIS A 79 -2.16 -0.77 27.65
C HIS A 79 -1.24 -1.60 26.74
N PRO A 80 0.08 -1.29 26.70
CA PRO A 80 1.05 -2.05 25.90
C PRO A 80 1.15 -3.50 26.37
N GLY A 81 1.59 -4.37 25.47
CA GLY A 81 1.76 -5.80 25.74
C GLY A 81 1.37 -6.65 24.53
N GLU A 82 1.19 -7.95 24.74
CA GLU A 82 0.82 -8.91 23.70
C GLU A 82 -0.71 -9.11 23.62
N HIS A 83 -1.29 -8.79 22.47
CA HIS A 83 -2.71 -8.90 22.21
C HIS A 83 -3.01 -10.17 21.40
N ALA A 84 -3.67 -11.15 22.01
CA ALA A 84 -4.07 -12.40 21.40
C ALA A 84 -5.44 -12.35 20.71
N VAL A 85 -6.14 -11.21 20.71
CA VAL A 85 -7.45 -11.02 20.11
C VAL A 85 -7.46 -9.73 19.32
N SER A 86 -7.98 -9.75 18.10
CA SER A 86 -8.17 -8.56 17.27
C SER A 86 -9.23 -7.62 17.86
N LEU A 87 -9.11 -6.32 17.60
CA LEU A 87 -10.18 -5.37 17.88
C LEU A 87 -11.15 -5.30 16.69
N ALA A 88 -12.37 -5.78 16.87
CA ALA A 88 -13.46 -5.67 15.91
C ALA A 88 -14.47 -4.62 16.39
N LEU A 89 -14.22 -3.36 16.05
CA LEU A 89 -14.98 -2.22 16.54
C LEU A 89 -16.22 -1.96 15.70
N MET A 90 -17.35 -1.83 16.36
CA MET A 90 -18.56 -1.17 15.87
C MET A 90 -18.89 0.01 16.79
N GLY A 91 -19.34 1.13 16.23
CA GLY A 91 -19.75 2.26 17.06
C GLY A 91 -19.97 3.54 16.30
N GLU A 92 -20.68 4.46 16.95
CA GLU A 92 -20.97 5.77 16.42
C GLU A 92 -20.77 6.85 17.48
N GLY A 93 -19.70 7.63 17.32
CA GLY A 93 -19.48 8.85 18.08
C GLY A 93 -20.16 10.06 17.44
N SER A 94 -19.85 11.24 17.95
CA SER A 94 -20.16 12.51 17.28
C SER A 94 -18.89 13.29 16.98
N LYS A 95 -18.96 14.36 16.18
CA LYS A 95 -17.80 15.22 15.91
C LYS A 95 -17.22 15.84 17.17
N GLN A 96 -18.08 16.20 18.14
CA GLN A 96 -17.70 16.81 19.42
C GLN A 96 -17.26 15.78 20.48
N ALA A 97 -17.81 14.58 20.40
CA ALA A 97 -17.53 13.48 21.33
C ALA A 97 -17.34 12.17 20.53
N PRO A 98 -16.20 11.98 19.83
CA PRO A 98 -15.93 10.77 19.10
C PRO A 98 -15.79 9.55 20.03
N VAL A 99 -15.91 8.37 19.45
CA VAL A 99 -15.40 7.15 20.11
C VAL A 99 -13.86 7.19 19.98
N THR A 100 -13.17 7.03 21.10
CA THR A 100 -11.71 7.12 21.13
C THR A 100 -11.09 5.76 21.49
N ILE A 101 -10.20 5.27 20.65
CA ILE A 101 -9.34 4.11 20.92
C ILE A 101 -7.95 4.66 21.20
N ARG A 102 -7.57 4.66 22.47
CA ARG A 102 -6.30 5.23 22.93
C ARG A 102 -5.31 4.14 23.27
N PHE A 103 -4.26 4.04 22.48
CA PHE A 103 -3.11 3.19 22.76
C PHE A 103 -2.14 3.95 23.66
N MET A 104 -1.88 3.41 24.84
CA MET A 104 -0.92 4.00 25.79
C MET A 104 0.51 3.86 25.23
N PRO A 105 1.45 4.75 25.63
CA PRO A 105 2.83 4.63 25.17
C PRO A 105 3.43 3.25 25.46
N GLY A 106 4.11 2.67 24.46
CA GLY A 106 4.71 1.34 24.52
C GLY A 106 4.47 0.53 23.25
N ARG A 107 4.76 -0.76 23.32
CA ARG A 107 4.64 -1.71 22.21
C ARG A 107 3.36 -2.54 22.38
N HIS A 108 2.52 -2.52 21.34
CA HIS A 108 1.28 -3.29 21.26
C HIS A 108 1.46 -4.37 20.19
N ILE A 109 1.74 -5.60 20.63
CA ILE A 109 2.07 -6.72 19.72
C ILE A 109 0.82 -7.56 19.47
N PHE A 110 0.33 -7.57 18.24
CA PHE A 110 -0.77 -8.41 17.80
C PHE A 110 -0.24 -9.76 17.31
N LYS A 111 -0.62 -10.84 18.02
CA LYS A 111 -0.14 -12.22 17.78
C LYS A 111 -0.84 -12.82 16.56
N HIS A 112 -0.09 -13.18 15.53
CA HIS A 112 -0.62 -13.61 14.23
C HIS A 112 -1.65 -14.75 14.30
N GLY A 113 -1.36 -15.81 15.04
CA GLY A 113 -2.19 -17.03 15.10
C GLY A 113 -3.56 -16.86 15.75
N ALA A 114 -3.83 -15.73 16.39
CA ALA A 114 -5.08 -15.44 17.11
C ALA A 114 -5.86 -14.26 16.51
N LEU A 115 -5.42 -13.73 15.37
CA LEU A 115 -6.11 -12.62 14.72
C LEU A 115 -7.35 -13.10 13.97
N MET A 116 -8.37 -12.22 13.92
CA MET A 116 -9.52 -12.43 13.04
C MET A 116 -9.07 -12.49 11.59
N THR A 117 -9.83 -13.19 10.78
CA THR A 117 -9.56 -13.31 9.35
C THR A 117 -10.76 -12.88 8.53
N GLY A 118 -10.50 -12.45 7.29
CA GLY A 118 -11.51 -12.10 6.31
C GLY A 118 -10.97 -12.27 4.89
N LYS A 119 -11.85 -12.12 3.90
CA LYS A 119 -11.50 -12.25 2.48
C LYS A 119 -11.80 -10.95 1.70
N PRO A 120 -11.19 -9.82 2.08
CA PRO A 120 -11.39 -8.58 1.35
C PRO A 120 -10.86 -8.70 -0.09
N GLN A 121 -11.63 -8.16 -1.04
CA GLN A 121 -11.23 -8.09 -2.45
C GLN A 121 -10.47 -6.78 -2.66
N ILE A 122 -9.16 -6.86 -2.69
CA ILE A 122 -8.25 -5.71 -2.69
C ILE A 122 -7.73 -5.50 -4.11
N SER A 123 -7.92 -4.29 -4.66
CA SER A 123 -7.38 -3.91 -5.98
C SER A 123 -5.87 -4.17 -6.04
N ASN A 124 -5.40 -4.65 -7.18
CA ASN A 124 -4.00 -4.98 -7.48
C ASN A 124 -3.36 -6.02 -6.54
N THR A 125 -4.18 -6.85 -5.85
CA THR A 125 -3.69 -7.71 -4.75
C THR A 125 -4.33 -9.11 -4.74
N ASN A 126 -5.11 -9.49 -5.74
CA ASN A 126 -5.89 -10.71 -5.72
C ASN A 126 -5.16 -11.98 -6.23
N ASP A 127 -3.88 -12.19 -5.89
CA ASP A 127 -3.18 -13.46 -6.19
C ASP A 127 -3.79 -14.65 -5.41
N ALA A 128 -4.44 -14.40 -4.30
CA ALA A 128 -5.09 -15.40 -3.46
C ALA A 128 -6.37 -14.84 -2.83
N PRO A 129 -7.41 -14.54 -3.62
CA PRO A 129 -8.63 -13.88 -3.13
C PRO A 129 -9.41 -14.74 -2.12
N ASN A 130 -9.31 -16.06 -2.26
CA ASN A 130 -10.02 -17.01 -1.41
C ASN A 130 -9.27 -17.39 -0.13
N GLU A 131 -8.02 -17.00 0.02
CA GLU A 131 -7.27 -17.20 1.26
C GLU A 131 -7.61 -16.10 2.28
N PRO A 132 -7.96 -16.48 3.52
CA PRO A 132 -8.24 -15.51 4.58
C PRO A 132 -7.01 -14.64 4.89
N LYS A 133 -7.24 -13.33 5.10
CA LYS A 133 -6.22 -12.35 5.53
C LYS A 133 -6.43 -12.06 7.02
N ALA A 134 -5.36 -12.18 7.80
CA ALA A 134 -5.38 -11.81 9.21
C ALA A 134 -5.48 -10.29 9.37
N MET A 135 -6.21 -9.80 10.37
CA MET A 135 -6.44 -8.38 10.64
C MET A 135 -6.30 -8.10 12.13
N ALA A 136 -5.53 -7.08 12.52
CA ALA A 136 -5.37 -6.71 13.93
C ALA A 136 -6.53 -5.83 14.42
N ILE A 137 -6.92 -4.82 13.63
CA ILE A 137 -8.02 -3.91 13.95
C ILE A 137 -8.98 -3.87 12.76
N ARG A 138 -10.27 -4.10 13.00
CA ARG A 138 -11.32 -3.95 12.00
C ARG A 138 -12.35 -2.94 12.47
N LEU A 139 -12.64 -1.93 11.65
CA LEU A 139 -13.67 -0.92 11.87
C LEU A 139 -14.81 -1.19 10.87
N MET A 140 -15.97 -1.61 11.36
CA MET A 140 -17.14 -1.97 10.56
C MET A 140 -18.26 -0.96 10.78
N GLU A 141 -18.70 -0.27 9.73
CA GLU A 141 -19.78 0.73 9.82
C GLU A 141 -19.59 1.75 10.95
N ALA A 142 -18.32 2.02 11.26
CA ALA A 142 -17.93 2.84 12.40
C ALA A 142 -17.92 4.33 12.02
N LYS A 143 -18.49 5.20 12.87
CA LYS A 143 -18.59 6.64 12.58
C LYS A 143 -18.01 7.50 13.70
N ASN A 144 -17.27 8.57 13.31
CA ASN A 144 -16.62 9.50 14.21
C ASN A 144 -15.71 8.77 15.22
N ILE A 145 -14.73 8.06 14.69
CA ILE A 145 -13.79 7.24 15.46
C ILE A 145 -12.41 7.89 15.45
N ARG A 146 -11.75 7.88 16.60
CA ARG A 146 -10.36 8.33 16.76
C ARG A 146 -9.50 7.19 17.29
N LEU A 147 -8.48 6.78 16.51
CA LEU A 147 -7.38 5.93 16.97
C LEU A 147 -6.22 6.85 17.29
N GLU A 148 -5.72 6.82 18.52
CA GLU A 148 -4.66 7.75 18.92
C GLU A 148 -3.59 7.09 19.79
N GLY A 149 -2.36 7.60 19.68
CA GLY A 149 -1.21 7.26 20.49
C GLY A 149 -0.30 8.48 20.68
N LYS A 150 0.77 8.31 21.43
CA LYS A 150 1.79 9.34 21.61
C LYS A 150 2.83 9.22 20.47
N PRO A 151 3.02 10.24 19.63
CA PRO A 151 3.97 10.20 18.53
C PRO A 151 5.38 9.77 18.98
N GLY A 152 5.96 8.78 18.26
CA GLY A 152 7.30 8.26 18.55
C GLY A 152 7.42 7.41 19.81
N ALA A 153 6.32 7.20 20.55
CA ALA A 153 6.32 6.42 21.78
C ALA A 153 5.25 5.31 21.80
N THR A 154 4.35 5.25 20.82
CA THR A 154 3.30 4.23 20.71
C THR A 154 3.46 3.47 19.41
N ASP A 155 3.80 2.18 19.50
CA ASP A 155 3.98 1.30 18.34
C ASP A 155 2.95 0.18 18.32
N ILE A 156 2.23 0.04 17.21
CA ILE A 156 1.40 -1.12 16.87
C ILE A 156 2.27 -2.08 16.06
N LEU A 157 2.48 -3.28 16.57
CA LEU A 157 3.35 -4.28 15.98
C LEU A 157 2.54 -5.51 15.56
N LEU A 158 2.72 -5.97 14.32
CA LEU A 158 2.21 -7.26 13.88
C LEU A 158 3.31 -8.32 14.01
N GLU A 159 2.98 -9.47 14.56
CA GLU A 159 3.93 -10.58 14.69
C GLU A 159 4.33 -11.13 13.32
N GLY A 160 3.39 -11.16 12.35
CA GLY A 160 3.61 -11.68 11.00
C GLY A 160 2.67 -11.04 9.97
N LYS A 161 2.48 -11.72 8.82
CA LYS A 161 1.69 -11.21 7.69
C LYS A 161 0.22 -10.98 8.08
N ALA A 162 -0.17 -9.73 8.22
CA ALA A 162 -1.53 -9.31 8.56
C ALA A 162 -1.79 -7.86 8.12
N ILE A 163 -3.05 -7.44 8.16
CA ILE A 163 -3.52 -6.07 7.96
C ILE A 163 -3.56 -5.36 9.32
N PHE A 164 -2.93 -4.20 9.45
CA PHE A 164 -2.98 -3.40 10.68
C PHE A 164 -4.39 -2.90 10.99
N VAL A 165 -5.00 -2.21 10.01
CA VAL A 165 -6.35 -1.67 10.15
C VAL A 165 -7.12 -1.91 8.86
N CYS A 166 -8.26 -2.59 8.98
CA CYS A 166 -9.25 -2.77 7.93
C CYS A 166 -10.46 -1.90 8.26
N MET A 167 -10.81 -0.96 7.37
CA MET A 167 -11.96 -0.07 7.50
C MET A 167 -12.96 -0.39 6.40
N GLU A 168 -14.19 -0.71 6.78
CA GLU A 168 -15.26 -1.02 5.84
C GLU A 168 -16.48 -0.18 6.18
N HIS A 169 -16.94 0.63 5.21
CA HIS A 169 -18.09 1.55 5.37
C HIS A 169 -17.96 2.50 6.57
N ALA A 170 -16.72 2.88 6.91
CA ALA A 170 -16.46 3.78 8.03
C ALA A 170 -16.54 5.26 7.62
N GLU A 171 -16.89 6.12 8.57
CA GLU A 171 -17.06 7.56 8.33
C GLU A 171 -16.42 8.41 9.41
N ASN A 172 -15.68 9.47 9.01
CA ASN A 172 -15.00 10.40 9.92
C ASN A 172 -14.04 9.66 10.87
N VAL A 173 -13.09 8.93 10.31
CA VAL A 173 -12.07 8.18 11.07
C VAL A 173 -10.76 8.92 11.07
N SER A 174 -10.12 9.02 12.23
CA SER A 174 -8.77 9.58 12.34
C SER A 174 -7.80 8.63 13.03
N LEU A 175 -6.58 8.53 12.47
CA LEU A 175 -5.41 7.89 13.09
C LEU A 175 -4.40 8.97 13.42
N ASN A 176 -3.95 9.04 14.66
CA ASN A 176 -3.08 10.10 15.11
C ASN A 176 -1.96 9.59 16.03
N GLY A 177 -0.72 9.94 15.72
CA GLY A 177 0.44 9.72 16.58
C GLY A 177 0.86 8.26 16.79
N LEU A 178 0.52 7.37 15.85
CA LEU A 178 0.80 5.93 15.94
C LEU A 178 1.99 5.55 15.06
N GLY A 179 2.85 4.66 15.60
CA GLY A 179 3.86 3.92 14.85
C GLY A 179 3.33 2.54 14.46
N PHE A 180 3.70 2.06 13.25
CA PHE A 180 3.30 0.74 12.74
C PHE A 180 4.53 0.00 12.22
N ASP A 181 4.72 -1.24 12.67
CA ASP A 181 5.83 -2.08 12.24
C ASP A 181 5.46 -3.56 12.30
N TYR A 182 6.24 -4.40 11.64
CA TYR A 182 6.18 -5.84 11.83
C TYR A 182 7.28 -6.27 12.78
N LEU A 183 6.94 -7.16 13.71
CA LEU A 183 7.93 -7.81 14.56
C LEU A 183 8.84 -8.69 13.69
N HIS A 184 8.24 -9.39 12.72
CA HIS A 184 8.91 -10.22 11.73
C HIS A 184 8.51 -9.75 10.32
N PRO A 185 9.30 -8.85 9.68
CA PRO A 185 9.04 -8.41 8.31
C PRO A 185 8.99 -9.57 7.33
N THR A 186 8.08 -9.48 6.36
CA THR A 186 7.88 -10.51 5.32
C THR A 186 8.78 -10.33 4.10
N MET A 187 9.72 -9.40 4.16
CA MET A 187 10.79 -9.23 3.17
C MET A 187 12.08 -9.77 3.75
N GLY A 188 12.73 -10.69 3.02
CA GLY A 188 14.08 -11.12 3.33
C GLY A 188 15.07 -10.03 2.98
N GLU A 189 15.98 -9.70 3.90
CA GLU A 189 16.96 -8.64 3.69
C GLU A 189 18.28 -9.00 4.37
N PHE A 190 19.40 -8.70 3.70
CA PHE A 190 20.71 -8.71 4.31
C PHE A 190 21.59 -7.57 3.80
N LEU A 191 22.49 -7.09 4.64
CA LEU A 191 23.50 -6.09 4.31
C LEU A 191 24.84 -6.79 4.08
N VAL A 192 25.46 -6.61 2.91
CA VAL A 192 26.81 -7.10 2.63
C VAL A 192 27.82 -6.29 3.43
N THR A 193 28.64 -6.99 4.21
CA THR A 193 29.66 -6.37 5.08
C THR A 193 31.07 -6.52 4.52
N GLU A 194 31.34 -7.61 3.80
CA GLU A 194 32.67 -7.94 3.28
C GLU A 194 32.53 -8.78 2.00
N VAL A 195 33.47 -8.62 1.08
CA VAL A 195 33.62 -9.46 -0.13
C VAL A 195 35.07 -9.85 -0.27
N GLU A 196 35.35 -11.16 -0.30
CA GLU A 196 36.69 -11.71 -0.45
C GLU A 196 36.64 -12.90 -1.42
N GLY A 197 37.32 -12.75 -2.57
CA GLY A 197 37.31 -13.77 -3.62
C GLY A 197 35.91 -14.10 -4.13
N ASP A 198 35.53 -15.36 -4.02
CA ASP A 198 34.20 -15.88 -4.40
C ASP A 198 33.16 -15.82 -3.27
N THR A 199 33.51 -15.25 -2.13
CA THR A 199 32.68 -15.27 -0.92
C THR A 199 32.31 -13.86 -0.47
N MET A 200 31.06 -13.63 -0.15
CA MET A 200 30.62 -12.44 0.55
C MET A 200 30.06 -12.80 1.93
N LYS A 201 30.32 -11.92 2.91
CA LYS A 201 29.74 -11.99 4.25
C LYS A 201 28.64 -10.94 4.38
N ALA A 202 27.57 -11.29 5.07
CA ALA A 202 26.43 -10.40 5.22
C ALA A 202 25.81 -10.50 6.61
N THR A 203 25.14 -9.41 7.01
CA THR A 203 24.34 -9.32 8.25
C THR A 203 22.86 -9.24 7.89
N ILE A 204 22.06 -10.09 8.49
CA ILE A 204 20.60 -10.07 8.41
C ILE A 204 20.08 -9.15 9.50
N PRO A 205 19.22 -8.15 9.20
CA PRO A 205 18.63 -7.26 10.19
C PRO A 205 17.83 -8.01 11.25
N ASP A 206 17.85 -7.50 12.48
CA ASP A 206 17.06 -8.05 13.59
C ASP A 206 15.56 -8.12 13.24
N GLY A 207 14.91 -9.20 13.70
CA GLY A 207 13.49 -9.46 13.47
C GLY A 207 13.17 -10.18 12.16
N ILE A 208 14.09 -10.24 11.19
CA ILE A 208 13.91 -11.04 9.98
C ILE A 208 14.26 -12.50 10.30
N LEU A 209 13.25 -13.37 10.21
CA LEU A 209 13.42 -14.80 10.50
C LEU A 209 13.94 -15.55 9.26
N TYR A 210 14.87 -16.47 9.47
CA TYR A 210 15.48 -17.25 8.40
C TYR A 210 15.97 -18.61 8.92
N THR A 211 16.21 -19.52 7.98
CA THR A 211 16.88 -20.80 8.22
C THR A 211 17.92 -21.04 7.13
N VAL A 212 19.12 -21.48 7.53
CA VAL A 212 20.14 -21.99 6.60
C VAL A 212 20.20 -23.51 6.74
N LYS A 213 19.83 -24.21 5.66
CA LYS A 213 19.86 -25.68 5.62
C LYS A 213 20.36 -26.16 4.27
N ASP A 214 21.28 -27.15 4.28
CA ASP A 214 21.85 -27.76 3.08
C ASP A 214 22.43 -26.72 2.08
N GLY A 215 23.03 -25.65 2.60
CA GLY A 215 23.61 -24.56 1.81
C GLY A 215 22.59 -23.58 1.21
N ASN A 216 21.31 -23.65 1.59
CA ASN A 216 20.25 -22.78 1.13
C ASN A 216 19.73 -21.88 2.24
N LEU A 217 19.33 -20.65 1.89
CA LEU A 217 18.68 -19.71 2.78
C LEU A 217 17.19 -19.66 2.49
N THR A 218 16.38 -19.87 3.52
CA THR A 218 14.93 -19.72 3.48
C THR A 218 14.50 -18.63 4.45
N TRP A 219 13.74 -17.67 3.96
CA TRP A 219 13.09 -16.65 4.74
C TRP A 219 11.75 -17.18 5.26
N HIS A 220 11.41 -16.91 6.49
CA HIS A 220 10.13 -17.37 7.05
C HIS A 220 9.61 -16.42 8.14
N GLY A 221 8.37 -16.64 8.56
CA GLY A 221 7.68 -15.91 9.62
C GLY A 221 6.21 -16.31 9.64
N PRO A 222 5.45 -15.90 10.66
CA PRO A 222 4.03 -16.21 10.71
C PRO A 222 3.31 -15.73 9.44
N GLY A 223 2.71 -16.66 8.69
CA GLY A 223 2.02 -16.41 7.42
C GLY A 223 2.92 -16.18 6.20
N CYS A 224 4.22 -16.46 6.29
CA CYS A 224 5.14 -16.24 5.17
C CYS A 224 6.32 -17.22 5.20
N GLU A 225 6.59 -17.86 4.06
CA GLU A 225 7.81 -18.66 3.84
C GLU A 225 8.19 -18.62 2.36
N PHE A 226 9.48 -18.40 2.05
CA PHE A 226 10.01 -18.47 0.68
C PHE A 226 11.52 -18.58 0.66
N ARG A 227 12.08 -19.18 -0.39
CA ARG A 227 13.54 -19.31 -0.57
C ARG A 227 14.16 -18.00 -1.05
N MET A 228 15.44 -17.79 -0.73
CA MET A 228 16.24 -16.73 -1.33
C MET A 228 16.28 -16.89 -2.86
N GLY A 229 16.12 -15.77 -3.57
CA GLY A 229 16.05 -15.72 -5.04
C GLY A 229 14.69 -15.19 -5.54
N GLY A 230 14.43 -15.34 -6.85
CA GLY A 230 13.23 -14.80 -7.47
C GLY A 230 13.24 -13.26 -7.54
N TYR A 231 12.18 -12.61 -7.09
CA TYR A 231 12.11 -11.15 -7.15
C TYR A 231 12.97 -10.50 -6.07
N SER A 232 14.00 -9.79 -6.49
CA SER A 232 14.92 -9.11 -5.60
C SER A 232 15.35 -7.74 -6.13
N LYS A 233 15.86 -6.90 -5.24
CA LYS A 233 16.49 -5.61 -5.54
C LYS A 233 17.77 -5.49 -4.73
N VAL A 234 18.75 -4.79 -5.30
CA VAL A 234 19.97 -4.37 -4.58
C VAL A 234 19.83 -2.88 -4.30
N PHE A 235 19.88 -2.51 -3.03
CA PHE A 235 19.87 -1.11 -2.59
C PHE A 235 21.26 -0.70 -2.11
N ASP A 236 21.78 0.38 -2.62
CA ASP A 236 23.04 0.97 -2.23
C ASP A 236 22.80 2.15 -1.30
N SER A 237 23.12 1.99 -0.02
CA SER A 237 22.86 3.00 1.00
C SER A 237 23.70 4.27 0.83
N ALA A 238 24.90 4.17 0.26
CA ALA A 238 25.78 5.32 0.05
C ALA A 238 25.27 6.24 -1.06
N SER A 239 24.80 5.64 -2.16
CA SER A 239 24.21 6.42 -3.26
C SER A 239 22.72 6.69 -3.06
N GLY A 240 22.01 5.93 -2.22
CA GLY A 240 20.55 5.99 -2.04
C GLY A 240 19.77 5.50 -3.27
N THR A 241 20.35 4.59 -4.07
CA THR A 241 19.79 4.10 -5.34
C THR A 241 19.67 2.58 -5.37
N PHE A 242 18.79 2.10 -6.25
CA PHE A 242 18.69 0.69 -6.59
C PHE A 242 19.64 0.35 -7.74
N GLN A 243 20.42 -0.73 -7.60
CA GLN A 243 21.45 -1.17 -8.55
C GLN A 243 21.00 -2.37 -9.41
N GLY A 244 19.71 -2.64 -9.50
CA GLY A 244 19.15 -3.75 -10.26
C GLY A 244 18.76 -4.94 -9.38
N ARG A 245 18.87 -6.14 -9.95
CA ARG A 245 18.57 -7.41 -9.27
C ARG A 245 19.86 -8.14 -8.94
N PHE A 246 19.85 -8.91 -7.87
CA PHE A 246 20.87 -9.87 -7.55
C PHE A 246 20.31 -11.28 -7.78
N ASP A 247 20.99 -12.05 -8.61
CA ASP A 247 20.74 -13.49 -8.76
C ASP A 247 21.79 -14.24 -7.97
N PRO A 248 21.40 -15.01 -6.94
CA PRO A 248 22.34 -15.79 -6.17
C PRO A 248 22.99 -16.93 -6.99
N GLY A 249 22.38 -17.36 -8.11
CA GLY A 249 22.91 -18.44 -8.93
C GLY A 249 23.20 -19.72 -8.12
N LYS A 250 24.33 -20.38 -8.41
CA LYS A 250 24.81 -21.55 -7.65
C LYS A 250 25.69 -21.10 -6.48
N THR A 251 25.07 -20.86 -5.34
CA THR A 251 25.76 -20.47 -4.09
C THR A 251 25.64 -21.55 -3.03
N VAL A 252 26.53 -21.50 -2.04
CA VAL A 252 26.43 -22.22 -0.78
C VAL A 252 26.42 -21.19 0.34
N ILE A 253 25.35 -21.22 1.13
CA ILE A 253 25.16 -20.32 2.26
C ILE A 253 25.48 -21.06 3.56
N ARG A 254 26.21 -20.41 4.46
CA ARG A 254 26.51 -20.90 5.79
C ARG A 254 26.19 -19.82 6.82
N GLU A 255 25.59 -20.20 7.90
CA GLU A 255 25.48 -19.34 9.07
C GLU A 255 26.80 -19.33 9.83
N LEU A 256 27.33 -18.14 10.06
CA LEU A 256 28.59 -17.94 10.81
C LEU A 256 28.30 -17.75 12.31
N SER A 257 27.25 -17.03 12.62
CA SER A 257 26.65 -16.82 13.93
C SER A 257 25.25 -16.24 13.75
N PRO A 258 24.37 -16.21 14.76
CA PRO A 258 23.02 -15.63 14.61
C PRO A 258 23.03 -14.26 13.92
N GLY A 259 22.29 -14.15 12.82
CA GLY A 259 22.21 -12.94 11.99
C GLY A 259 23.41 -12.69 11.07
N LYS A 260 24.45 -13.55 11.06
CA LYS A 260 25.61 -13.40 10.16
C LYS A 260 25.77 -14.62 9.28
N ILE A 261 25.86 -14.40 7.97
CA ILE A 261 25.96 -15.45 6.96
C ILE A 261 27.17 -15.23 6.04
N SER A 262 27.69 -16.33 5.48
CA SER A 262 28.55 -16.31 4.31
C SER A 262 27.83 -16.90 3.11
N ILE A 263 28.07 -16.32 1.93
CA ILE A 263 27.51 -16.73 0.64
C ILE A 263 28.66 -16.94 -0.30
N THR A 264 28.99 -18.22 -0.58
CA THR A 264 30.10 -18.60 -1.46
C THR A 264 29.55 -19.00 -2.82
N PHE A 265 30.05 -18.38 -3.88
CA PHE A 265 29.66 -18.64 -5.26
C PHE A 265 30.46 -19.85 -5.79
N LYS A 266 29.76 -20.85 -6.32
CA LYS A 266 30.38 -22.00 -6.99
C LYS A 266 30.71 -21.74 -8.44
N GLU A 267 30.02 -20.77 -9.03
CA GLU A 267 30.22 -20.30 -10.40
C GLU A 267 30.09 -18.77 -10.41
N GLY A 268 31.00 -18.08 -11.11
CA GLY A 268 31.01 -16.62 -11.17
C GLY A 268 31.62 -15.97 -9.91
N SER A 269 31.30 -14.70 -9.70
CA SER A 269 31.81 -13.87 -8.60
C SER A 269 30.71 -13.03 -7.99
N PRO A 270 30.85 -12.61 -6.72
CA PRO A 270 29.89 -11.66 -6.11
C PRO A 270 29.75 -10.38 -6.93
N THR A 271 28.55 -9.99 -7.25
CA THR A 271 28.26 -8.72 -7.94
C THR A 271 27.91 -7.60 -6.97
N MET A 272 27.56 -7.93 -5.73
CA MET A 272 27.28 -6.96 -4.67
C MET A 272 28.57 -6.54 -3.95
N LYS A 273 28.53 -5.35 -3.37
CA LYS A 273 29.65 -4.71 -2.66
C LYS A 273 29.29 -4.46 -1.19
N PRO A 274 30.29 -4.31 -0.29
CA PRO A 274 30.06 -3.88 1.07
C PRO A 274 29.23 -2.58 1.11
N GLY A 275 28.25 -2.50 2.02
CA GLY A 275 27.31 -1.38 2.14
C GLY A 275 26.06 -1.49 1.27
N GLN A 276 25.96 -2.51 0.42
CA GLN A 276 24.76 -2.80 -0.35
C GLN A 276 23.85 -3.78 0.38
N SER A 277 22.55 -3.52 0.34
CA SER A 277 21.51 -4.39 0.88
C SER A 277 20.83 -5.19 -0.23
N TYR A 278 20.73 -6.49 -0.02
CA TYR A 278 19.85 -7.37 -0.78
C TYR A 278 18.46 -7.33 -0.17
N GLN A 279 17.45 -7.08 -0.99
CA GLN A 279 16.04 -7.08 -0.61
C GLN A 279 15.30 -8.11 -1.45
N ASN A 280 14.69 -9.09 -0.81
CA ASN A 280 14.02 -10.22 -1.46
C ASN A 280 12.57 -10.35 -0.99
N ARG A 281 11.64 -10.36 -1.91
CA ARG A 281 10.22 -10.54 -1.59
C ARG A 281 9.63 -11.76 -2.28
N ASN A 282 8.67 -12.40 -1.62
CA ASN A 282 7.78 -13.32 -2.29
C ASN A 282 7.04 -12.58 -3.42
N THR A 283 6.83 -13.21 -4.57
CA THR A 283 6.15 -12.59 -5.70
C THR A 283 4.63 -12.54 -5.55
N ARG A 284 4.06 -13.20 -4.55
CA ARG A 284 2.62 -13.30 -4.33
C ARG A 284 2.06 -12.02 -3.71
N ARG A 285 1.13 -11.36 -4.42
CA ARG A 285 0.38 -10.18 -3.94
C ARG A 285 -0.97 -10.63 -3.39
N ASP A 286 -1.03 -10.98 -2.14
CA ASP A 286 -2.22 -11.55 -1.50
C ASP A 286 -2.72 -10.76 -0.28
N CYS A 287 -2.05 -9.65 0.08
CA CYS A 287 -2.39 -8.86 1.25
C CYS A 287 -1.96 -7.39 1.08
N CYS A 288 -2.34 -6.53 2.02
CA CYS A 288 -1.86 -5.14 2.14
C CYS A 288 -1.59 -4.80 3.61
N GLY A 289 -0.92 -3.69 3.87
CA GLY A 289 -0.68 -3.21 5.24
C GLY A 289 -1.93 -2.63 5.89
N PHE A 290 -2.69 -1.85 5.11
CA PHE A 290 -3.95 -1.23 5.55
C PHE A 290 -4.97 -1.31 4.42
N PHE A 291 -6.22 -1.60 4.75
CA PHE A 291 -7.31 -1.63 3.80
C PHE A 291 -8.43 -0.69 4.22
N GLN A 292 -8.79 0.24 3.35
CA GLN A 292 -9.87 1.19 3.53
C GLN A 292 -10.83 0.99 2.36
N TYR A 293 -12.06 0.54 2.64
CA TYR A 293 -13.04 0.23 1.62
C TYR A 293 -14.34 0.98 1.87
N ARG A 294 -14.86 1.65 0.84
CA ARG A 294 -16.12 2.42 0.87
C ARG A 294 -16.28 3.31 2.11
N SER A 295 -15.15 3.84 2.57
CA SER A 295 -15.08 4.69 3.76
C SER A 295 -14.89 6.15 3.36
N LYS A 296 -15.30 7.10 4.22
CA LYS A 296 -15.21 8.52 3.90
C LYS A 296 -14.67 9.37 5.05
N ASN A 297 -14.06 10.52 4.68
CA ASN A 297 -13.47 11.48 5.60
C ASN A 297 -12.43 10.83 6.53
N ILE A 298 -11.39 10.23 5.93
CA ILE A 298 -10.32 9.54 6.65
C ILE A 298 -9.13 10.48 6.80
N LEU A 299 -8.66 10.63 8.03
CA LEU A 299 -7.51 11.46 8.37
C LEU A 299 -6.40 10.63 9.01
N TRP A 300 -5.22 10.66 8.42
CA TRP A 300 -3.97 10.21 9.02
C TRP A 300 -3.16 11.43 9.43
N ASN A 301 -2.74 11.49 10.68
CA ASN A 301 -1.96 12.61 11.17
C ASN A 301 -0.82 12.15 12.06
N ASN A 302 0.39 12.62 11.76
CA ASN A 302 1.57 12.38 12.59
C ASN A 302 1.82 10.89 12.90
N CYS A 303 1.65 10.02 11.89
CA CYS A 303 1.87 8.59 11.97
C CYS A 303 3.20 8.20 11.32
N HIS A 304 3.77 7.07 11.77
CA HIS A 304 4.98 6.51 11.19
C HIS A 304 4.77 5.04 10.85
N ILE A 305 4.97 4.66 9.59
CA ILE A 305 4.96 3.27 9.12
C ILE A 305 6.40 2.86 8.86
N TYR A 306 6.91 1.93 9.68
CA TYR A 306 8.28 1.43 9.57
C TYR A 306 8.38 0.26 8.60
N TYR A 307 7.34 -0.58 8.57
CA TYR A 307 7.19 -1.66 7.59
C TYR A 307 5.72 -2.05 7.44
N MET A 308 5.34 -2.40 6.21
CA MET A 308 4.04 -2.99 5.88
C MET A 308 4.17 -3.97 4.72
N HIS A 309 3.36 -5.03 4.75
CA HIS A 309 3.32 -6.03 3.69
C HIS A 309 2.40 -5.60 2.54
N GLY A 310 2.64 -6.17 1.35
CA GLY A 310 1.77 -6.09 0.18
C GLY A 310 1.65 -4.68 -0.39
N MET A 311 0.44 -4.31 -0.80
CA MET A 311 0.16 -3.04 -1.48
C MET A 311 0.17 -1.80 -0.57
N GLY A 312 0.73 -1.90 0.63
CA GLY A 312 0.86 -0.75 1.52
C GLY A 312 -0.49 -0.28 2.07
N VAL A 313 -0.80 1.02 1.96
CA VAL A 313 -2.09 1.59 2.37
C VAL A 313 -2.99 1.66 1.15
N VAL A 314 -3.97 0.77 1.07
CA VAL A 314 -4.96 0.72 -0.02
C VAL A 314 -6.24 1.42 0.40
N SER A 315 -6.61 2.46 -0.34
CA SER A 315 -7.91 3.14 -0.25
C SER A 315 -8.70 2.80 -1.52
N GLN A 316 -9.78 2.04 -1.36
CA GLN A 316 -10.58 1.54 -2.47
C GLN A 316 -12.03 2.01 -2.33
N PHE A 317 -12.54 2.72 -3.34
CA PHE A 317 -13.86 3.37 -3.32
C PHE A 317 -14.08 4.24 -2.08
N CYS A 318 -13.05 4.94 -1.64
CA CYS A 318 -13.12 5.86 -0.52
C CYS A 318 -13.35 7.31 -0.97
N GLU A 319 -13.86 8.15 -0.07
CA GLU A 319 -14.15 9.55 -0.32
C GLU A 319 -13.49 10.45 0.71
N ASN A 320 -12.77 11.50 0.29
CA ASN A 320 -12.07 12.47 1.13
C ASN A 320 -11.06 11.80 2.08
N ILE A 321 -9.85 11.68 1.62
CA ILE A 321 -8.75 11.05 2.36
C ILE A 321 -7.62 12.06 2.52
N MET A 322 -7.09 12.18 3.74
CA MET A 322 -5.97 13.07 4.03
C MET A 322 -4.88 12.36 4.80
N PHE A 323 -3.67 12.44 4.27
CA PHE A 323 -2.43 12.10 4.96
C PHE A 323 -1.66 13.37 5.28
N SER A 324 -1.40 13.60 6.55
CA SER A 324 -0.67 14.77 7.04
C SER A 324 0.43 14.31 7.98
N HIS A 325 1.68 14.76 7.75
CA HIS A 325 2.84 14.36 8.57
C HIS A 325 3.01 12.83 8.69
N LEU A 326 2.63 12.08 7.65
CA LEU A 326 2.88 10.65 7.57
C LEU A 326 4.33 10.41 7.12
N LYS A 327 5.02 9.52 7.84
CA LYS A 327 6.35 9.07 7.44
C LYS A 327 6.33 7.57 7.17
N ILE A 328 6.68 7.16 5.95
CA ILE A 328 6.91 5.77 5.56
C ILE A 328 8.40 5.62 5.28
N ALA A 329 9.10 5.00 6.22
CA ALA A 329 10.55 4.80 6.16
C ALA A 329 10.97 3.72 7.17
N PRO A 330 12.03 2.96 6.92
CA PRO A 330 12.50 1.92 7.84
C PRO A 330 12.81 2.47 9.23
N ARG A 331 12.69 1.62 10.25
CA ARG A 331 13.02 1.99 11.63
C ARG A 331 14.49 2.41 11.73
N PRO A 332 14.80 3.57 12.30
CA PRO A 332 16.19 4.00 12.48
C PRO A 332 17.03 2.96 13.22
N ARG A 333 18.27 2.75 12.77
CA ARG A 333 19.25 1.81 13.35
C ARG A 333 18.87 0.32 13.25
N SER A 334 17.83 -0.05 12.50
CA SER A 334 17.43 -1.46 12.33
C SER A 334 18.23 -2.20 11.27
N LEU A 335 19.12 -1.56 10.55
CA LEU A 335 19.78 -2.04 9.33
C LEU A 335 18.84 -2.38 8.18
N ARG A 336 17.52 -2.30 8.37
CA ARG A 336 16.53 -2.46 7.29
C ARG A 336 16.57 -1.27 6.35
N THR A 337 16.44 -1.53 5.07
CA THR A 337 16.42 -0.51 4.02
C THR A 337 15.08 -0.48 3.27
N ASN A 338 14.12 -1.31 3.66
CA ASN A 338 12.77 -1.38 3.11
C ASN A 338 11.70 -1.10 4.17
N SER A 339 10.62 -0.39 3.77
CA SER A 339 9.45 -0.09 4.60
C SER A 339 8.11 -0.48 3.96
N SER A 340 8.09 -0.84 2.68
CA SER A 340 6.88 -1.30 2.01
C SER A 340 7.21 -2.39 0.99
N TRP A 341 6.46 -3.49 1.06
CA TRP A 341 6.63 -4.63 0.16
C TRP A 341 6.29 -4.28 -1.31
N ALA A 342 5.32 -3.41 -1.56
CA ALA A 342 5.00 -2.82 -2.86
C ALA A 342 4.81 -1.30 -2.71
N ASP A 343 3.64 -0.73 -3.06
CA ASP A 343 3.36 0.70 -2.98
C ASP A 343 3.43 1.24 -1.54
N ASN A 344 3.58 2.56 -1.40
CA ASN A 344 3.32 3.21 -0.12
C ASN A 344 1.84 3.56 0.04
N LEU A 345 1.25 4.35 -0.88
CA LEU A 345 -0.15 4.77 -0.87
C LEU A 345 -0.81 4.42 -2.20
N HIS A 346 -1.88 3.65 -2.17
CA HIS A 346 -2.60 3.16 -3.34
C HIS A 346 -4.09 3.53 -3.28
N PHE A 347 -4.57 4.28 -4.28
CA PHE A 347 -5.94 4.79 -4.34
C PHE A 347 -6.63 4.27 -5.59
N SER A 348 -7.55 3.32 -5.42
CA SER A 348 -8.30 2.68 -6.51
C SER A 348 -9.77 3.08 -6.47
N GLY A 349 -10.27 3.73 -7.52
CA GLY A 349 -11.69 4.13 -7.64
C GLY A 349 -12.17 5.06 -6.52
N CYS A 350 -11.32 5.94 -5.99
CA CYS A 350 -11.69 6.91 -4.97
C CYS A 350 -12.44 8.11 -5.55
N ARG A 351 -13.07 8.94 -4.71
CA ARG A 351 -13.68 10.22 -5.09
C ARG A 351 -13.48 11.30 -4.04
N GLY A 352 -14.01 12.50 -4.29
CA GLY A 352 -13.83 13.67 -3.42
C GLY A 352 -12.40 14.18 -3.49
N LYS A 353 -11.72 14.35 -2.36
CA LYS A 353 -10.36 14.90 -2.28
C LYS A 353 -9.38 13.90 -1.70
N ILE A 354 -8.25 13.70 -2.37
CA ILE A 354 -7.06 13.04 -1.82
C ILE A 354 -6.04 14.13 -1.53
N ILE A 355 -5.61 14.22 -0.27
CA ILE A 355 -4.61 15.20 0.19
C ILE A 355 -3.45 14.44 0.83
N VAL A 356 -2.23 14.69 0.32
CA VAL A 356 -0.98 14.18 0.92
C VAL A 356 -0.09 15.39 1.18
N LYS A 357 0.14 15.73 2.44
CA LYS A 357 0.91 16.93 2.77
C LYS A 357 1.91 16.71 3.90
N ASP A 358 3.05 17.37 3.80
CA ASP A 358 4.10 17.33 4.83
C ASP A 358 4.56 15.89 5.15
N CYS A 359 4.59 15.00 4.13
CA CYS A 359 4.87 13.58 4.27
C CYS A 359 6.28 13.21 3.82
N VAL A 360 6.74 12.04 4.27
CA VAL A 360 7.93 11.37 3.73
C VAL A 360 7.50 9.98 3.28
N LEU A 361 7.58 9.71 1.98
CA LEU A 361 7.18 8.45 1.36
C LEU A 361 8.42 7.81 0.74
N GLY A 362 8.74 6.57 1.13
CA GLY A 362 9.93 5.96 0.59
C GLY A 362 10.18 4.53 0.99
N ALA A 363 11.33 4.02 0.54
CA ALA A 363 11.81 2.67 0.83
C ALA A 363 10.78 1.58 0.49
N SER A 364 10.08 1.73 -0.64
CA SER A 364 9.12 0.76 -1.19
C SER A 364 9.76 -0.06 -2.31
N HIS A 365 9.10 -1.15 -2.70
CA HIS A 365 9.44 -1.91 -3.90
C HIS A 365 8.56 -1.60 -5.11
N ASP A 366 7.60 -0.68 -4.96
CA ASP A 366 6.75 -0.14 -6.02
C ASP A 366 6.49 1.35 -5.78
N ASP A 367 5.40 1.93 -6.27
CA ASP A 367 5.17 3.37 -6.32
C ASP A 367 5.00 4.02 -4.95
N ALA A 368 5.45 5.26 -4.81
CA ALA A 368 5.18 6.00 -3.58
C ALA A 368 3.70 6.41 -3.47
N VAL A 369 3.09 6.82 -4.58
CA VAL A 369 1.66 7.12 -4.68
C VAL A 369 1.14 6.62 -6.01
N ASN A 370 0.06 5.84 -5.98
CA ASN A 370 -0.69 5.46 -7.18
C ASN A 370 -2.15 5.87 -7.03
N VAL A 371 -2.70 6.61 -8.01
CA VAL A 371 -4.10 7.05 -8.04
C VAL A 371 -4.70 6.71 -9.39
N HIS A 372 -5.70 5.85 -9.42
CA HIS A 372 -6.35 5.39 -10.64
C HIS A 372 -7.81 4.96 -10.43
N GLY A 373 -8.58 4.88 -11.51
CA GLY A 373 -9.80 4.11 -11.61
C GLY A 373 -9.52 2.71 -12.17
N THR A 374 -10.56 2.00 -12.62
CA THR A 374 -10.41 0.68 -13.24
C THR A 374 -11.21 0.63 -14.53
N HIS A 375 -10.55 0.30 -15.64
CA HIS A 375 -11.20 -0.06 -16.88
C HIS A 375 -11.74 -1.48 -16.83
N LEU A 376 -13.03 -1.67 -17.16
CA LEU A 376 -13.62 -2.98 -17.39
C LEU A 376 -13.95 -3.13 -18.86
N ARG A 377 -13.55 -4.25 -19.47
CA ARG A 377 -13.77 -4.54 -20.88
C ARG A 377 -15.22 -4.90 -21.15
N ILE A 378 -15.79 -4.35 -22.20
CA ILE A 378 -17.13 -4.73 -22.69
C ILE A 378 -16.99 -6.07 -23.42
N ILE A 379 -17.65 -7.11 -22.91
CA ILE A 379 -17.58 -8.46 -23.48
C ILE A 379 -18.87 -8.91 -24.15
N ASP A 380 -20.02 -8.27 -23.82
CA ASP A 380 -21.31 -8.59 -24.42
C ASP A 380 -22.29 -7.39 -24.34
N ARG A 381 -23.32 -7.41 -25.17
CA ARG A 381 -24.40 -6.41 -25.24
C ARG A 381 -25.77 -7.12 -25.31
N PRO A 382 -26.25 -7.68 -24.18
CA PRO A 382 -27.44 -8.54 -24.17
C PRO A 382 -28.75 -7.81 -24.49
N ALA A 383 -28.78 -6.46 -24.42
CA ALA A 383 -29.93 -5.63 -24.81
C ALA A 383 -29.46 -4.23 -25.24
N PRO A 384 -30.31 -3.42 -25.89
CA PRO A 384 -29.94 -2.08 -26.35
C PRO A 384 -29.38 -1.16 -25.25
N ASN A 385 -29.81 -1.33 -24.00
CA ASN A 385 -29.37 -0.57 -22.84
C ASN A 385 -28.67 -1.44 -21.79
N LYS A 386 -28.07 -2.57 -22.18
CA LYS A 386 -27.30 -3.42 -21.31
C LYS A 386 -25.94 -3.75 -21.89
N ILE A 387 -24.94 -3.82 -21.03
CA ILE A 387 -23.60 -4.32 -21.35
C ILE A 387 -23.16 -5.28 -20.26
N THR A 388 -22.41 -6.31 -20.66
CA THR A 388 -21.64 -7.13 -19.73
C THR A 388 -20.19 -6.68 -19.78
N VAL A 389 -19.63 -6.35 -18.64
CA VAL A 389 -18.25 -5.89 -18.50
C VAL A 389 -17.44 -6.85 -17.64
N ARG A 390 -16.13 -6.92 -17.88
CA ARG A 390 -15.23 -7.87 -17.23
C ARG A 390 -13.97 -7.17 -16.72
N PHE A 391 -13.57 -7.51 -15.48
CA PHE A 391 -12.23 -7.25 -14.97
C PHE A 391 -11.21 -8.08 -15.73
N MET A 392 -10.19 -7.47 -16.28
CA MET A 392 -9.22 -8.14 -17.14
C MET A 392 -7.90 -8.49 -16.44
N HIS A 393 -7.45 -7.65 -15.51
CA HIS A 393 -6.19 -7.91 -14.81
C HIS A 393 -6.36 -9.01 -13.74
N PRO A 394 -5.45 -10.02 -13.66
CA PRO A 394 -5.60 -11.15 -12.74
C PRO A 394 -5.50 -10.78 -11.27
N GLN A 395 -4.94 -9.62 -10.92
CA GLN A 395 -4.82 -9.15 -9.54
C GLN A 395 -5.86 -8.08 -9.16
N THR A 396 -6.78 -7.70 -10.09
CA THR A 396 -7.76 -6.63 -9.88
C THR A 396 -9.14 -7.10 -10.31
N PHE A 397 -9.92 -7.66 -9.38
CA PHE A 397 -11.28 -8.13 -9.62
C PHE A 397 -12.03 -8.38 -8.29
N GLY A 398 -13.32 -8.70 -8.37
CA GLY A 398 -14.13 -9.21 -7.27
C GLY A 398 -14.73 -8.14 -6.36
N PHE A 399 -14.53 -6.86 -6.64
CA PHE A 399 -15.11 -5.75 -5.88
C PHE A 399 -16.23 -5.06 -6.68
N ASP A 400 -17.10 -4.34 -5.97
CA ASP A 400 -18.23 -3.60 -6.56
C ASP A 400 -17.71 -2.34 -7.27
N ALA A 401 -17.44 -2.45 -8.59
CA ALA A 401 -16.90 -1.35 -9.38
C ALA A 401 -17.97 -0.32 -9.79
N PHE A 402 -19.25 -0.67 -9.75
CA PHE A 402 -20.37 0.19 -10.16
C PHE A 402 -21.53 0.11 -9.18
N ALA A 403 -22.31 1.18 -9.13
CA ALA A 403 -23.58 1.27 -8.43
C ALA A 403 -24.62 1.99 -9.31
N ALA A 404 -25.91 1.80 -9.02
CA ALA A 404 -26.95 2.59 -9.67
C ALA A 404 -26.74 4.09 -9.38
N GLY A 405 -26.82 4.92 -10.41
CA GLY A 405 -26.54 6.35 -10.38
C GLY A 405 -25.10 6.71 -10.80
N ASP A 406 -24.19 5.75 -10.92
CA ASP A 406 -22.84 6.03 -11.42
C ASP A 406 -22.84 6.40 -12.90
N ARG A 407 -22.08 7.43 -13.25
CA ARG A 407 -21.78 7.77 -14.63
C ARG A 407 -20.62 6.93 -15.12
N ILE A 408 -20.74 6.44 -16.34
CA ILE A 408 -19.67 5.73 -17.07
C ILE A 408 -19.34 6.46 -18.36
N ASP A 409 -18.09 6.37 -18.77
CA ASP A 409 -17.66 6.70 -20.14
C ASP A 409 -17.26 5.42 -20.86
N TYR A 410 -17.62 5.36 -22.15
CA TYR A 410 -17.09 4.37 -23.11
C TYR A 410 -15.77 4.89 -23.63
N VAL A 411 -14.74 4.06 -23.56
CA VAL A 411 -13.37 4.42 -23.92
C VAL A 411 -12.84 3.45 -24.95
N SER A 412 -12.27 3.98 -26.03
CA SER A 412 -11.62 3.17 -27.04
C SER A 412 -10.37 2.49 -26.47
N CYS A 413 -10.28 1.18 -26.53
CA CYS A 413 -9.10 0.44 -26.09
C CYS A 413 -7.84 0.76 -26.91
N ASN A 414 -8.02 1.20 -28.16
CA ASN A 414 -6.92 1.51 -29.07
C ASN A 414 -6.34 2.90 -28.83
N THR A 415 -7.19 3.91 -28.56
CA THR A 415 -6.77 5.32 -28.48
C THR A 415 -6.81 5.87 -27.06
N LEU A 416 -7.52 5.22 -26.13
CA LEU A 416 -7.85 5.68 -24.77
C LEU A 416 -8.66 6.99 -24.76
N VAL A 417 -9.26 7.36 -25.87
CA VAL A 417 -10.14 8.53 -25.97
C VAL A 417 -11.57 8.13 -25.62
N PRO A 418 -12.20 8.78 -24.63
CA PRO A 418 -13.62 8.60 -24.35
C PRO A 418 -14.48 9.13 -25.50
N TYR A 419 -15.47 8.34 -25.96
CA TYR A 419 -16.31 8.70 -27.11
C TYR A 419 -17.81 8.77 -26.81
N ALA A 420 -18.27 8.23 -25.70
CA ALA A 420 -19.66 8.33 -25.25
C ALA A 420 -19.76 8.22 -23.73
N SER A 421 -20.90 8.61 -23.18
CA SER A 421 -21.19 8.49 -21.73
C SER A 421 -22.59 7.91 -21.52
N ASN A 422 -22.78 7.28 -20.37
CA ASN A 422 -24.08 6.79 -19.93
C ASN A 422 -24.19 6.84 -18.40
N THR A 423 -25.36 6.50 -17.85
CA THR A 423 -25.57 6.37 -16.41
C THR A 423 -26.07 4.95 -16.12
N VAL A 424 -25.49 4.33 -15.11
CA VAL A 424 -25.90 3.01 -14.62
C VAL A 424 -27.22 3.12 -13.90
N SER A 425 -28.24 2.35 -14.32
CA SER A 425 -29.53 2.26 -13.63
C SER A 425 -29.69 0.98 -12.81
N GLY A 426 -28.88 -0.04 -13.08
CA GLY A 426 -28.85 -1.30 -12.35
C GLY A 426 -27.55 -2.05 -12.54
N VAL A 427 -27.16 -2.83 -11.54
CA VAL A 427 -25.95 -3.65 -11.52
C VAL A 427 -26.33 -5.06 -11.12
N LYS A 428 -25.85 -6.06 -11.85
CA LYS A 428 -25.99 -7.48 -11.52
C LYS A 428 -24.63 -8.16 -11.62
N GLN A 429 -24.10 -8.62 -10.49
CA GLN A 429 -22.92 -9.45 -10.45
C GLN A 429 -23.23 -10.81 -11.07
N LEU A 430 -22.49 -11.22 -12.10
CA LEU A 430 -22.67 -12.51 -12.76
C LEU A 430 -21.72 -13.57 -12.16
N ASN A 431 -20.49 -13.17 -11.90
CA ASN A 431 -19.47 -13.93 -11.19
C ASN A 431 -18.39 -12.99 -10.65
N GLU A 432 -17.30 -13.49 -10.09
CA GLU A 432 -16.24 -12.67 -9.47
C GLU A 432 -15.58 -11.65 -10.43
N LYS A 433 -15.67 -11.87 -11.75
CA LYS A 433 -15.03 -11.00 -12.76
C LYS A 433 -16.01 -10.30 -13.69
N GLU A 434 -17.26 -10.72 -13.78
CA GLU A 434 -18.22 -10.24 -14.76
C GLU A 434 -19.43 -9.57 -14.12
N ILE A 435 -19.79 -8.42 -14.66
CA ILE A 435 -20.88 -7.56 -14.17
C ILE A 435 -21.77 -7.18 -15.35
N GLU A 436 -23.08 -7.42 -15.25
CA GLU A 436 -24.07 -6.86 -16.15
C GLU A 436 -24.50 -5.48 -15.65
N LEU A 437 -24.35 -4.46 -16.48
CA LEU A 437 -24.82 -3.10 -16.23
C LEU A 437 -26.08 -2.85 -17.05
N THR A 438 -27.15 -2.43 -16.39
CA THR A 438 -28.32 -1.82 -17.04
C THR A 438 -28.12 -0.32 -17.05
N LEU A 439 -28.37 0.32 -18.19
CA LEU A 439 -28.05 1.72 -18.44
C LEU A 439 -29.33 2.54 -18.68
N GLN A 440 -29.27 3.85 -18.42
CA GLN A 440 -30.42 4.75 -18.62
C GLN A 440 -30.75 4.97 -20.09
N HIS A 441 -29.74 4.96 -20.95
CA HIS A 441 -29.88 5.19 -22.39
C HIS A 441 -29.35 4.00 -23.20
N PRO A 442 -29.74 3.83 -24.46
CA PRO A 442 -29.17 2.83 -25.34
C PRO A 442 -27.65 2.97 -25.45
N ASN A 443 -26.98 1.84 -25.70
CA ASN A 443 -25.55 1.80 -25.96
C ASN A 443 -25.21 2.57 -27.24
N PRO A 444 -24.04 3.22 -27.34
CA PRO A 444 -23.59 3.81 -28.59
C PRO A 444 -23.40 2.71 -29.67
N GLY A 445 -23.76 3.06 -30.93
CA GLY A 445 -23.72 2.10 -32.04
C GLY A 445 -22.31 1.74 -32.52
N ASN A 446 -21.29 2.49 -32.09
CA ASN A 446 -19.90 2.39 -32.58
C ASN A 446 -18.96 1.66 -31.60
N ILE A 447 -19.47 0.92 -30.62
CA ILE A 447 -18.63 0.11 -29.71
C ILE A 447 -17.81 -0.89 -30.52
N GLN A 448 -16.49 -0.82 -30.39
CA GLN A 448 -15.55 -1.73 -31.02
C GLN A 448 -15.19 -2.92 -30.11
N PRO A 449 -14.67 -4.02 -30.68
CA PRO A 449 -14.10 -5.10 -29.87
C PRO A 449 -13.04 -4.55 -28.90
N ASP A 450 -13.05 -5.09 -27.68
CA ASP A 450 -12.13 -4.75 -26.59
C ASP A 450 -12.27 -3.36 -25.98
N ASP A 451 -13.22 -2.53 -26.45
CA ASP A 451 -13.52 -1.26 -25.79
C ASP A 451 -13.86 -1.46 -24.33
N VAL A 452 -13.57 -0.44 -23.54
CA VAL A 452 -13.72 -0.50 -22.07
C VAL A 452 -14.69 0.57 -21.58
N VAL A 453 -15.15 0.40 -20.34
CA VAL A 453 -15.87 1.44 -19.61
C VAL A 453 -15.08 1.88 -18.39
N GLU A 454 -15.14 3.17 -18.09
CA GLU A 454 -14.60 3.78 -16.88
C GLU A 454 -15.75 4.33 -16.01
N ASN A 455 -15.68 4.09 -14.69
CA ASN A 455 -16.58 4.74 -13.74
C ASN A 455 -16.10 6.16 -13.44
N VAL A 456 -16.73 7.17 -14.04
CA VAL A 456 -16.31 8.57 -13.91
C VAL A 456 -16.95 9.30 -12.71
N THR A 457 -17.84 8.66 -11.98
CA THR A 457 -18.35 9.15 -10.68
C THR A 457 -17.27 9.03 -9.61
N TRP A 458 -16.51 7.94 -9.64
CA TRP A 458 -15.46 7.63 -8.68
C TRP A 458 -14.09 8.08 -9.22
N THR A 459 -13.90 9.39 -9.28
CA THR A 459 -12.65 10.05 -9.67
C THR A 459 -12.34 11.17 -8.68
N PRO A 460 -11.17 11.18 -8.01
CA PRO A 460 -10.82 12.16 -6.99
C PRO A 460 -10.12 13.39 -7.58
N SER A 461 -10.19 14.51 -6.89
CA SER A 461 -9.15 15.54 -7.00
C SER A 461 -7.97 15.18 -6.10
N VAL A 462 -6.75 15.53 -6.52
CA VAL A 462 -5.51 15.16 -5.83
C VAL A 462 -4.70 16.40 -5.52
N HIS A 463 -4.27 16.56 -4.29
CA HIS A 463 -3.33 17.59 -3.88
C HIS A 463 -2.20 16.97 -3.06
N ILE A 464 -0.99 16.95 -3.64
CA ILE A 464 0.22 16.49 -2.95
C ILE A 464 1.14 17.68 -2.78
N SER A 465 1.54 17.99 -1.54
CA SER A 465 2.36 19.15 -1.24
C SER A 465 3.38 18.91 -0.14
N ASN A 466 4.52 19.61 -0.20
CA ASN A 466 5.60 19.55 0.80
C ASN A 466 6.04 18.12 1.15
N THR A 467 5.97 17.20 0.19
CA THR A 467 6.19 15.77 0.41
C THR A 467 7.53 15.33 -0.20
N VAL A 468 8.29 14.56 0.56
CA VAL A 468 9.56 13.95 0.09
C VAL A 468 9.29 12.53 -0.39
N CYS A 469 9.71 12.23 -1.63
CA CYS A 469 9.68 10.91 -2.24
C CYS A 469 11.11 10.44 -2.52
N ARG A 470 11.54 9.31 -1.93
CA ARG A 470 12.91 8.81 -2.08
C ARG A 470 13.04 7.31 -1.88
N HIS A 471 14.13 6.74 -2.38
CA HIS A 471 14.41 5.29 -2.28
C HIS A 471 13.26 4.46 -2.87
N ILE A 472 12.83 4.82 -4.07
CA ILE A 472 11.78 4.17 -4.84
C ILE A 472 12.40 3.57 -6.10
N PRO A 473 12.33 2.24 -6.32
CA PRO A 473 12.91 1.60 -7.50
C PRO A 473 12.06 1.74 -8.77
N THR A 474 10.84 2.20 -8.63
CA THR A 474 9.84 2.41 -9.68
C THR A 474 9.49 3.89 -9.80
N ARG A 475 8.20 4.21 -9.99
CA ARG A 475 7.71 5.60 -10.12
C ARG A 475 7.57 6.25 -8.74
N GLY A 476 7.75 7.57 -8.72
CA GLY A 476 7.38 8.36 -7.54
C GLY A 476 5.86 8.41 -7.39
N PHE A 477 5.19 9.22 -8.20
CA PHE A 477 3.74 9.37 -8.22
C PHE A 477 3.18 8.97 -9.58
N LEU A 478 2.28 7.99 -9.60
CA LEU A 478 1.44 7.62 -10.75
C LEU A 478 0.06 8.23 -10.53
N LEU A 479 -0.34 9.19 -11.39
CA LEU A 479 -1.53 10.02 -11.16
C LEU A 479 -2.43 10.04 -12.39
N THR A 480 -3.53 9.28 -12.34
CA THR A 480 -4.52 9.20 -13.41
C THR A 480 -5.91 9.50 -12.85
N THR A 481 -6.40 10.74 -13.06
CA THR A 481 -7.74 11.15 -12.63
C THR A 481 -8.25 12.33 -13.45
N ARG A 482 -9.56 12.41 -13.67
CA ARG A 482 -10.24 13.47 -14.41
C ARG A 482 -10.39 14.79 -13.65
N LYS A 483 -10.30 14.75 -12.32
CA LYS A 483 -10.47 15.91 -11.46
C LYS A 483 -9.12 16.65 -11.32
N PRO A 484 -9.12 17.90 -10.83
CA PRO A 484 -7.89 18.66 -10.68
C PRO A 484 -6.81 17.93 -9.86
N VAL A 485 -5.59 17.96 -10.38
CA VAL A 485 -4.38 17.44 -9.74
C VAL A 485 -3.41 18.60 -9.50
N LEU A 486 -2.94 18.74 -8.27
CA LEU A 486 -1.89 19.70 -7.90
C LEU A 486 -0.77 18.95 -7.19
N VAL A 487 0.45 19.02 -7.75
CA VAL A 487 1.68 18.53 -7.12
C VAL A 487 2.61 19.72 -6.94
N GLU A 488 2.83 20.12 -5.70
CA GLU A 488 3.61 21.34 -5.46
C GLU A 488 4.57 21.25 -4.26
N ARG A 489 5.72 21.93 -4.37
CA ARG A 489 6.74 21.97 -3.31
C ARG A 489 7.17 20.60 -2.79
N CYS A 490 7.09 19.58 -3.64
CA CYS A 490 7.56 18.24 -3.35
C CYS A 490 9.03 18.08 -3.74
N ARG A 491 9.70 17.11 -3.12
CA ARG A 491 11.09 16.76 -3.39
C ARG A 491 11.18 15.29 -3.75
N PHE A 492 11.66 15.00 -4.94
CA PHE A 492 11.89 13.65 -5.45
C PHE A 492 13.38 13.38 -5.53
N GLU A 493 13.81 12.26 -4.95
CA GLU A 493 15.23 11.89 -4.90
C GLU A 493 15.42 10.49 -5.48
N LYS A 494 16.13 10.40 -6.60
CA LYS A 494 16.67 9.17 -7.17
C LYS A 494 15.63 8.05 -7.33
N THR A 495 14.44 8.38 -7.83
CA THR A 495 13.50 7.35 -8.26
C THR A 495 14.09 6.53 -9.39
N GLY A 496 13.82 5.22 -9.44
CA GLY A 496 14.37 4.35 -10.48
C GLY A 496 13.73 4.53 -11.85
N MET A 497 12.48 5.00 -11.87
CA MET A 497 11.66 5.33 -13.04
C MET A 497 11.16 6.78 -12.93
N PRO A 498 10.25 7.29 -13.77
CA PRO A 498 9.76 8.66 -13.67
C PRO A 498 9.35 9.06 -12.26
N ALA A 499 9.74 10.26 -11.82
CA ALA A 499 9.29 10.80 -10.55
C ALA A 499 7.78 11.07 -10.56
N ILE A 500 7.24 11.50 -11.72
CA ILE A 500 5.79 11.64 -11.93
C ILE A 500 5.46 10.98 -13.26
N LEU A 501 4.53 10.01 -13.22
CA LEU A 501 3.97 9.35 -14.39
C LEU A 501 2.48 9.65 -14.49
N VAL A 502 2.03 9.99 -15.70
CA VAL A 502 0.61 10.01 -16.10
C VAL A 502 0.46 9.08 -17.26
N GLU A 503 -0.32 8.04 -17.08
CA GLU A 503 -0.48 7.00 -18.09
C GLU A 503 -1.95 6.91 -18.51
N ASP A 504 -2.72 6.08 -18.19
CA ASP A 504 -4.01 5.53 -18.60
C ASP A 504 -3.77 4.26 -19.42
N ASP A 505 -4.43 3.17 -19.06
CA ASP A 505 -4.15 1.84 -19.63
C ASP A 505 -5.41 0.98 -19.72
N ALA A 506 -5.68 0.43 -20.91
CA ALA A 506 -6.77 -0.50 -21.18
C ALA A 506 -6.28 -1.85 -21.74
N SER A 507 -5.00 -2.20 -21.55
CA SER A 507 -4.39 -3.41 -22.14
C SER A 507 -3.50 -4.19 -21.18
N GLY A 508 -2.90 -3.55 -20.18
CA GLY A 508 -1.99 -4.14 -19.20
C GLY A 508 -2.63 -4.23 -17.82
N TRP A 509 -2.49 -3.19 -17.01
CA TRP A 509 -3.05 -3.11 -15.66
C TRP A 509 -4.53 -2.73 -15.64
N TYR A 510 -5.06 -2.15 -16.71
CA TYR A 510 -6.42 -1.61 -16.76
C TYR A 510 -6.67 -0.50 -15.74
N GLU A 511 -5.63 0.27 -15.41
CA GLU A 511 -5.70 1.43 -14.54
C GLU A 511 -6.22 2.62 -15.35
N SER A 512 -7.41 3.11 -15.01
CA SER A 512 -8.09 4.14 -15.78
C SER A 512 -7.92 5.53 -15.21
N GLY A 513 -7.97 6.53 -16.09
CA GLY A 513 -8.10 7.91 -15.69
C GLY A 513 -7.49 8.92 -16.66
N VAL A 514 -8.25 9.42 -17.62
CA VAL A 514 -7.79 10.55 -18.44
C VAL A 514 -7.61 11.80 -17.57
N VAL A 515 -6.49 12.50 -17.71
CA VAL A 515 -6.22 13.73 -16.95
C VAL A 515 -6.78 14.94 -17.71
N ARG A 516 -7.45 15.85 -17.02
CA ARG A 516 -8.08 17.05 -17.59
C ARG A 516 -7.58 18.37 -17.05
N ASN A 517 -6.99 18.37 -15.86
CA ASN A 517 -6.40 19.56 -15.24
C ASN A 517 -5.27 19.12 -14.31
N MET A 518 -4.02 19.37 -14.64
CA MET A 518 -2.89 19.05 -13.78
C MET A 518 -1.92 20.22 -13.68
N THR A 519 -1.52 20.52 -12.48
CA THR A 519 -0.44 21.48 -12.21
C THR A 519 0.68 20.83 -11.41
N ILE A 520 1.90 20.87 -11.95
CA ILE A 520 3.13 20.39 -11.31
C ILE A 520 4.02 21.62 -11.13
N SER A 521 4.14 22.12 -9.89
CA SER A 521 4.80 23.39 -9.67
C SER A 521 5.72 23.44 -8.46
N ARG A 522 6.84 24.16 -8.58
CA ARG A 522 7.78 24.42 -7.49
C ARG A 522 8.33 23.15 -6.83
N ASN A 523 8.44 22.07 -7.59
CA ASN A 523 9.03 20.82 -7.12
C ASN A 523 10.53 20.77 -7.41
N THR A 524 11.24 19.95 -6.65
CA THR A 524 12.66 19.65 -6.86
C THR A 524 12.83 18.18 -7.21
N PHE A 525 13.46 17.92 -8.34
CA PHE A 525 13.75 16.57 -8.83
C PHE A 525 15.26 16.37 -8.88
N ILE A 526 15.77 15.34 -8.19
CA ILE A 526 17.19 15.08 -8.05
C ILE A 526 17.51 13.69 -8.59
N GLN A 527 18.18 13.62 -9.74
CA GLN A 527 18.71 12.41 -10.38
C GLN A 527 17.68 11.26 -10.43
N CYS A 528 16.44 11.60 -10.73
CA CYS A 528 15.35 10.65 -10.91
C CYS A 528 15.48 9.91 -12.25
N GLY A 529 14.75 8.80 -12.40
CA GLY A 529 14.63 8.05 -13.65
C GLY A 529 13.98 8.91 -14.75
N GLU A 530 14.33 8.66 -16.00
CA GLU A 530 13.93 9.49 -17.13
C GLU A 530 12.91 8.84 -18.09
N ALA A 531 12.00 9.67 -18.69
CA ALA A 531 11.86 11.11 -18.40
C ALA A 531 11.37 11.32 -16.96
N VAL A 532 11.83 12.40 -16.30
CA VAL A 532 11.53 12.66 -14.87
C VAL A 532 10.03 12.91 -14.66
N ILE A 533 9.41 13.68 -15.56
CA ILE A 533 7.96 13.79 -15.68
C ILE A 533 7.59 13.18 -17.03
N GLN A 534 6.80 12.12 -17.00
CA GLN A 534 6.35 11.43 -18.20
C GLN A 534 4.83 11.41 -18.26
N ILE A 535 4.26 11.96 -19.35
CA ILE A 535 2.83 11.99 -19.63
C ILE A 535 2.64 11.32 -20.99
N VAL A 536 2.39 10.02 -20.98
CA VAL A 536 2.33 9.18 -22.19
C VAL A 536 1.27 8.10 -21.97
N PRO A 537 0.08 8.22 -22.57
CA PRO A 537 -0.94 7.19 -22.47
C PRO A 537 -0.45 5.86 -23.05
N HIS A 538 -0.77 4.76 -22.39
CA HIS A 538 -0.44 3.41 -22.83
C HIS A 538 -1.47 2.91 -23.86
N ALA A 539 -1.56 3.59 -24.99
CA ALA A 539 -2.49 3.29 -26.09
C ALA A 539 -1.81 2.49 -27.19
N PRO A 540 -2.41 1.38 -27.69
CA PRO A 540 -1.86 0.61 -28.81
C PRO A 540 -1.78 1.38 -30.12
N ARG A 541 -2.74 2.29 -30.36
CA ARG A 541 -2.82 3.14 -31.56
C ARG A 541 -3.23 4.55 -31.14
N PRO A 542 -2.31 5.32 -30.57
CA PRO A 542 -2.65 6.63 -30.02
C PRO A 542 -3.04 7.60 -31.14
N GLU A 543 -4.24 8.16 -31.04
CA GLU A 543 -4.79 9.18 -31.93
C GLU A 543 -5.45 10.29 -31.08
N GLY A 544 -5.16 11.56 -31.42
CA GLY A 544 -5.69 12.71 -30.72
C GLY A 544 -5.14 12.89 -29.30
N ASP A 545 -5.81 13.73 -28.51
CA ASP A 545 -5.41 14.08 -27.16
C ASP A 545 -6.16 13.24 -26.13
N VAL A 546 -5.45 12.35 -25.47
CA VAL A 546 -5.96 11.58 -24.31
C VAL A 546 -6.04 12.47 -23.09
N HIS A 547 -4.96 13.17 -22.75
CA HIS A 547 -4.89 14.11 -21.63
C HIS A 547 -4.98 15.56 -22.11
N ARG A 548 -5.34 16.50 -21.20
CA ARG A 548 -5.44 17.93 -21.55
C ARG A 548 -5.20 18.82 -20.34
N ASN A 549 -4.81 20.07 -20.62
CA ASN A 549 -4.64 21.16 -19.68
C ASN A 549 -3.63 20.83 -18.58
N ILE A 550 -2.36 20.70 -18.99
CA ILE A 550 -1.24 20.36 -18.13
C ILE A 550 -0.31 21.56 -18.00
N THR A 551 -0.02 21.97 -16.77
CA THR A 551 0.92 23.05 -16.47
C THR A 551 2.08 22.54 -15.62
N ILE A 552 3.31 22.69 -16.11
CA ILE A 552 4.56 22.31 -15.42
C ILE A 552 5.40 23.58 -15.27
N THR A 553 5.46 24.15 -14.07
CA THR A 553 6.03 25.49 -13.90
C THR A 553 6.85 25.67 -12.63
N GLY A 554 7.96 26.38 -12.73
CA GLY A 554 8.79 26.78 -11.60
C GLY A 554 9.49 25.61 -10.90
N ASN A 555 9.67 24.46 -11.57
CA ASN A 555 10.34 23.30 -11.03
C ASN A 555 11.85 23.34 -11.27
N THR A 556 12.60 22.70 -10.40
CA THR A 556 14.06 22.53 -10.54
C THR A 556 14.39 21.06 -10.78
N PHE A 557 15.17 20.80 -11.83
CA PHE A 557 15.60 19.46 -12.23
C PHE A 557 17.12 19.37 -12.18
N ASP A 558 17.64 18.48 -11.36
CA ASP A 558 19.01 17.97 -11.43
C ASP A 558 18.97 16.61 -12.11
N LEU A 559 19.35 16.53 -13.38
CA LEU A 559 19.14 15.40 -14.26
C LEU A 559 20.30 14.39 -14.22
N LYS A 560 19.96 13.12 -14.28
CA LYS A 560 20.94 12.04 -14.41
C LYS A 560 21.45 11.92 -15.84
N ASN A 561 20.55 11.90 -16.84
CA ASN A 561 20.90 11.75 -18.26
C ASN A 561 20.58 13.00 -19.09
N GLY A 562 19.33 13.34 -19.36
CA GLY A 562 19.03 14.53 -20.15
C GLY A 562 17.57 14.90 -20.33
N THR A 563 16.62 13.97 -20.20
CA THR A 563 15.21 14.24 -20.42
C THR A 563 14.47 14.53 -19.11
N ALA A 564 14.06 15.76 -18.90
CA ALA A 564 13.25 16.17 -17.76
C ALA A 564 11.76 15.87 -17.98
N ILE A 565 11.22 16.29 -19.13
CA ILE A 565 9.79 16.24 -19.43
C ILE A 565 9.58 15.55 -20.77
N ARG A 566 8.71 14.54 -20.79
CA ARG A 566 8.22 13.89 -22.02
C ARG A 566 6.71 13.84 -22.02
N ILE A 567 6.10 14.39 -23.06
CA ILE A 567 4.64 14.46 -23.21
C ILE A 567 4.24 14.02 -24.61
N ARG A 568 3.23 13.15 -24.69
CA ARG A 568 2.62 12.64 -25.93
C ARG A 568 1.11 12.65 -25.80
N HIS A 569 0.41 12.84 -26.92
CA HIS A 569 -1.05 12.73 -27.01
C HIS A 569 -1.78 13.52 -25.92
N THR A 570 -1.33 14.76 -25.71
CA THR A 570 -1.82 15.64 -24.66
C THR A 570 -1.98 17.06 -25.18
N GLY A 571 -3.19 17.59 -25.14
CA GLY A 571 -3.50 18.95 -25.53
C GLY A 571 -3.30 19.97 -24.41
N ASP A 572 -3.15 21.25 -24.79
CA ASP A 572 -3.07 22.40 -23.89
C ASP A 572 -1.97 22.27 -22.81
N VAL A 573 -0.74 22.01 -23.25
CA VAL A 573 0.43 21.87 -22.39
C VAL A 573 1.18 23.18 -22.25
N LYS A 574 1.53 23.55 -21.00
CA LYS A 574 2.42 24.67 -20.67
C LYS A 574 3.57 24.16 -19.81
N ALA A 575 4.81 24.24 -20.34
CA ALA A 575 6.03 23.95 -19.57
C ALA A 575 6.86 25.24 -19.56
N GLU A 576 6.95 25.93 -18.41
CA GLU A 576 7.58 27.24 -18.35
C GLU A 576 8.26 27.51 -17.00
N LYS A 577 9.23 28.40 -16.98
CA LYS A 577 9.93 28.82 -15.76
C LYS A 577 10.59 27.68 -14.99
N ASN A 578 10.90 26.57 -15.66
CA ASN A 578 11.60 25.44 -15.08
C ASN A 578 13.12 25.65 -15.23
N THR A 579 13.87 25.07 -14.31
CA THR A 579 15.34 25.12 -14.33
C THR A 579 15.90 23.71 -14.46
N PHE A 580 16.83 23.52 -15.40
CA PHE A 580 17.42 22.23 -15.71
C PHE A 580 18.93 22.28 -15.51
N THR A 581 19.48 21.34 -14.75
CA THR A 581 20.92 21.14 -14.55
C THR A 581 21.29 19.68 -14.78
N LYS A 582 22.53 19.46 -15.21
CA LYS A 582 23.15 18.15 -15.28
C LYS A 582 24.63 18.28 -14.92
N ASP A 583 25.12 17.44 -14.01
CA ASP A 583 26.50 17.53 -13.49
C ASP A 583 26.85 18.94 -13.02
N GLY A 584 25.93 19.62 -12.36
CA GLY A 584 26.07 21.00 -11.87
C GLY A 584 26.03 22.10 -12.94
N LYS A 585 25.89 21.76 -14.23
CA LYS A 585 25.84 22.70 -15.34
C LYS A 585 24.40 22.93 -15.80
N LYS A 586 24.05 24.18 -16.05
CA LYS A 586 22.75 24.52 -16.63
C LYS A 586 22.64 23.98 -18.06
N ILE A 587 21.50 23.38 -18.39
CA ILE A 587 21.15 22.95 -19.75
C ILE A 587 19.94 23.72 -20.25
N PRO A 588 19.87 24.03 -21.57
CA PRO A 588 18.74 24.73 -22.15
C PRO A 588 17.49 23.85 -22.21
N GLU A 589 16.32 24.48 -22.18
CA GLU A 589 15.02 23.82 -22.09
C GLU A 589 14.78 22.88 -23.28
N GLU A 590 15.14 23.29 -24.49
CA GLU A 590 14.98 22.51 -25.73
C GLU A 590 15.74 21.18 -25.73
N LYS A 591 16.72 21.00 -24.85
CA LYS A 591 17.44 19.73 -24.64
C LYS A 591 16.83 18.87 -23.55
N ALA A 592 16.01 19.45 -22.68
CA ALA A 592 15.43 18.77 -21.51
C ALA A 592 13.94 18.43 -21.68
N VAL A 593 13.25 19.08 -22.64
CA VAL A 593 11.80 18.98 -22.83
C VAL A 593 11.48 18.40 -24.20
N ASP A 594 10.69 17.33 -24.22
CA ASP A 594 10.26 16.61 -25.40
C ASP A 594 8.72 16.50 -25.41
N ILE A 595 8.05 17.45 -26.06
CA ILE A 595 6.58 17.55 -26.20
C ILE A 595 6.23 17.39 -27.69
N ARG A 596 5.39 16.36 -28.01
CA ARG A 596 4.94 16.07 -29.38
C ARG A 596 3.49 15.61 -29.39
#